data_f58201134389d6a32b2551cc5921f6fe
#
_entry.id   f58201134389d6a32b2551cc5921f6fe
#
_cell.length_a   1.000
_cell.length_b   1.000
_cell.length_c   1.000
_cell.angle_alpha   90.00
_cell.angle_beta   90.00
_cell.angle_gamma   90.00
#
_symmetry.space_group_name_H-M   'P 1'
#
loop_
_entity.id
_entity.type
_entity.pdbx_description
1 polymer ?
#
loop_
_entity_poly.entity_id
_entity_poly.type
_entity_poly.pdbx_seq_one_letter_code
_entity_poly.pdbx_strand_id
1 'polypeptide(L)'
;MFKLKKIGVGQAVLCALALGAIAVVGCGGGSGSSGGSAGGSYGGGNNNGGPGYGGGDQGGRVNVSLSSKAGLGNYLVSADGRALYYFALDVPAAGGQSAVSNCTGGCLPIWPVFHIGTPVVDSGLNPSDFGEFTRADGAKQSTFKGWPLYWFAGDSKTGDTNGDNIGDPRPTDLWFVVKDPFYSLLIQTKNNGPSLYLADPAGRALYVFPADTAGTATSAPVSACTDPGCLAAWPVFAAGSGTLPTGLDSSKLTSFTRPDGLKQSAFDGHPLYFFAGDTSPGATTGGGVDGFEFASPSAL
;
A
#
# COMPACT_ATOMS: atom_id res chain seq x y z
N MET A 1 31.86 19.34 39.02
CA MET A 1 33.10 18.54 38.92
C MET A 1 32.70 17.06 38.91
N PHE A 2 32.38 16.52 37.76
CA PHE A 2 32.14 15.08 37.56
C PHE A 2 32.83 14.62 36.28
N LYS A 3 33.61 13.56 36.44
CA LYS A 3 34.58 13.00 35.48
C LYS A 3 33.89 12.32 34.32
N LEU A 4 34.29 12.68 33.09
CA LEU A 4 34.08 11.86 31.87
C LEU A 4 34.90 10.56 31.97
N LYS A 5 34.24 9.43 31.70
CA LYS A 5 34.88 8.14 31.51
C LYS A 5 34.83 7.82 29.99
N LYS A 6 36.01 7.83 29.38
CA LYS A 6 36.26 7.32 28.02
C LYS A 6 36.03 5.84 27.98
N ILE A 7 35.27 5.32 27.03
CA ILE A 7 35.26 3.90 26.68
C ILE A 7 35.72 3.79 25.23
N GLY A 8 36.65 2.86 25.05
CA GLY A 8 37.54 2.72 23.93
C GLY A 8 36.93 2.13 22.65
N VAL A 9 37.67 2.44 21.61
CA VAL A 9 37.58 1.90 20.24
C VAL A 9 38.05 0.44 20.24
N GLY A 10 37.30 -0.43 19.60
CA GLY A 10 37.74 -1.82 19.44
C GLY A 10 36.93 -2.57 18.38
N GLN A 11 37.62 -2.77 17.27
CA GLN A 11 37.66 -3.86 16.33
C GLN A 11 36.64 -3.93 15.20
N ALA A 12 37.17 -3.52 14.03
CA ALA A 12 36.70 -3.89 12.70
C ALA A 12 36.94 -5.40 12.47
N VAL A 13 35.90 -6.13 12.10
CA VAL A 13 36.04 -7.48 11.55
C VAL A 13 35.95 -7.38 10.02
N LEU A 14 37.11 -7.57 9.36
CA LEU A 14 37.18 -7.87 7.95
C LEU A 14 36.65 -9.29 7.71
N CYS A 15 35.61 -9.43 6.89
CA CYS A 15 35.30 -10.73 6.28
C CYS A 15 35.72 -10.67 4.80
N ALA A 16 36.68 -11.55 4.50
CA ALA A 16 37.28 -11.74 3.20
C ALA A 16 36.32 -12.38 2.21
N LEU A 17 36.33 -11.86 0.99
CA LEU A 17 35.72 -12.43 -0.21
C LEU A 17 36.51 -13.68 -0.65
N ALA A 18 35.85 -14.82 -0.71
CA ALA A 18 36.33 -16.00 -1.43
C ALA A 18 35.64 -16.09 -2.79
N LEU A 19 36.37 -15.81 -3.85
CA LEU A 19 35.99 -16.14 -5.23
C LEU A 19 36.16 -17.65 -5.44
N GLY A 20 35.05 -18.34 -5.72
CA GLY A 20 35.06 -19.71 -6.21
C GLY A 20 34.63 -19.75 -7.68
N ALA A 21 35.60 -19.96 -8.57
CA ALA A 21 35.35 -20.25 -9.96
C ALA A 21 34.90 -21.71 -10.11
N ILE A 22 33.80 -21.96 -10.81
CA ILE A 22 33.39 -23.31 -11.24
C ILE A 22 33.34 -23.30 -12.78
N ALA A 23 34.12 -24.23 -13.31
CA ALA A 23 34.34 -24.46 -14.72
C ALA A 23 33.11 -25.09 -15.40
N VAL A 24 32.89 -24.64 -16.64
CA VAL A 24 31.93 -25.23 -17.61
C VAL A 24 32.59 -26.46 -18.25
N VAL A 25 31.91 -27.60 -18.16
CA VAL A 25 32.20 -28.76 -19.00
C VAL A 25 30.97 -28.99 -19.87
N GLY A 26 31.12 -28.81 -21.16
CA GLY A 26 30.17 -29.18 -22.19
C GLY A 26 30.44 -30.56 -22.74
N CYS A 27 29.40 -31.26 -23.12
CA CYS A 27 29.32 -32.37 -24.13
C CYS A 27 27.83 -32.52 -24.42
N GLY A 28 27.27 -32.46 -25.58
CA GLY A 28 27.66 -33.04 -26.85
C GLY A 28 26.56 -33.93 -27.31
N GLY A 29 25.74 -33.53 -28.32
CA GLY A 29 25.33 -34.26 -29.45
C GLY A 29 24.27 -35.36 -29.32
N GLY A 30 23.18 -35.24 -30.15
CA GLY A 30 22.34 -36.38 -30.50
C GLY A 30 21.08 -35.98 -31.25
N SER A 31 21.16 -36.00 -32.59
CA SER A 31 20.05 -35.85 -33.54
C SER A 31 19.18 -37.10 -33.58
N GLY A 32 17.87 -36.95 -33.82
CA GLY A 32 17.01 -38.08 -34.17
C GLY A 32 15.61 -37.62 -34.59
N SER A 33 15.32 -37.84 -35.87
CA SER A 33 14.14 -37.44 -36.63
C SER A 33 12.92 -38.33 -36.45
N SER A 34 11.80 -37.72 -36.78
CA SER A 34 10.65 -38.27 -37.57
C SER A 34 9.58 -39.13 -36.89
N GLY A 35 8.36 -38.65 -37.04
CA GLY A 35 7.33 -39.48 -37.65
C GLY A 35 6.09 -39.81 -36.82
N GLY A 36 4.92 -39.38 -37.31
CA GLY A 36 3.75 -40.23 -37.28
C GLY A 36 2.52 -39.74 -36.52
N SER A 37 1.52 -39.38 -37.29
CA SER A 37 0.13 -39.12 -36.96
C SER A 37 -0.60 -40.28 -36.25
N ALA A 38 -1.60 -39.96 -35.44
CA ALA A 38 -3.01 -40.34 -35.52
C ALA A 38 -3.70 -40.45 -34.16
N GLY A 39 -4.76 -39.73 -34.00
CA GLY A 39 -6.06 -39.95 -33.49
C GLY A 39 -6.30 -40.86 -32.27
N GLY A 40 -7.09 -40.35 -31.34
CA GLY A 40 -7.72 -41.13 -30.31
C GLY A 40 -8.28 -40.28 -29.19
N SER A 41 -9.55 -39.88 -29.31
CA SER A 41 -10.38 -39.34 -28.25
C SER A 41 -10.71 -40.45 -27.25
N TYR A 42 -10.51 -40.17 -25.95
CA TYR A 42 -11.36 -40.71 -24.87
C TYR A 42 -11.20 -39.84 -23.62
N GLY A 43 -12.36 -39.46 -23.07
CA GLY A 43 -12.48 -38.70 -21.85
C GLY A 43 -12.16 -39.51 -20.59
N GLY A 44 -11.88 -38.78 -19.53
CA GLY A 44 -11.70 -39.35 -18.21
C GLY A 44 -11.23 -38.22 -17.27
N GLY A 45 -12.19 -37.61 -16.57
CA GLY A 45 -11.88 -36.58 -15.59
C GLY A 45 -11.16 -37.16 -14.39
N ASN A 46 -10.21 -36.42 -13.87
CA ASN A 46 -9.80 -36.47 -12.47
C ASN A 46 -9.40 -35.07 -12.04
N ASN A 47 -10.28 -34.50 -11.22
CA ASN A 47 -10.02 -33.30 -10.48
C ASN A 47 -9.02 -33.58 -9.36
N ASN A 48 -7.81 -33.12 -9.50
CA ASN A 48 -6.90 -32.82 -8.41
C ASN A 48 -6.08 -31.59 -8.82
N GLY A 49 -6.69 -30.40 -8.67
CA GLY A 49 -6.08 -29.12 -8.89
C GLY A 49 -5.65 -28.52 -7.56
N GLY A 50 -4.38 -28.54 -7.28
CA GLY A 50 -3.79 -27.56 -6.39
C GLY A 50 -3.93 -26.16 -7.02
N PRO A 51 -3.80 -25.04 -6.27
CA PRO A 51 -4.02 -23.70 -6.79
C PRO A 51 -2.92 -23.36 -7.81
N GLY A 52 -3.18 -23.67 -9.08
CA GLY A 52 -2.36 -23.23 -10.19
C GLY A 52 -2.69 -21.77 -10.50
N TYR A 53 -1.70 -20.90 -10.40
CA TYR A 53 -1.75 -19.52 -10.89
C TYR A 53 -1.78 -19.53 -12.43
N GLY A 54 -2.92 -19.82 -13.01
CA GLY A 54 -3.14 -19.76 -14.44
C GLY A 54 -3.80 -18.43 -14.80
N GLY A 55 -3.03 -17.44 -15.22
CA GLY A 55 -3.51 -16.25 -15.93
C GLY A 55 -4.00 -16.65 -17.32
N GLY A 56 -5.23 -17.14 -17.43
CA GLY A 56 -5.92 -17.33 -18.69
C GLY A 56 -6.73 -16.08 -19.00
N ASP A 57 -6.46 -15.44 -20.13
CA ASP A 57 -7.26 -14.36 -20.72
C ASP A 57 -8.70 -14.88 -20.92
N GLN A 58 -9.59 -14.56 -19.98
CA GLN A 58 -11.01 -14.87 -20.04
C GLN A 58 -11.72 -13.70 -20.72
N GLY A 59 -11.64 -13.63 -22.05
CA GLY A 59 -12.32 -12.60 -22.81
C GLY A 59 -13.77 -12.39 -22.37
N GLY A 60 -14.07 -11.21 -21.82
CA GLY A 60 -15.41 -10.72 -21.55
C GLY A 60 -16.02 -11.03 -20.18
N ARG A 61 -15.32 -11.74 -19.27
CA ARG A 61 -15.81 -11.90 -17.89
C ARG A 61 -15.28 -10.77 -17.00
N VAL A 62 -16.19 -10.12 -16.25
CA VAL A 62 -15.83 -9.18 -15.19
C VAL A 62 -14.91 -9.87 -14.19
N ASN A 63 -13.71 -9.33 -14.00
CA ASN A 63 -12.70 -9.90 -13.11
C ASN A 63 -12.53 -9.10 -11.80
N VAL A 64 -13.08 -7.86 -11.74
CA VAL A 64 -13.24 -7.08 -10.51
C VAL A 64 -14.60 -6.41 -10.51
N SER A 65 -15.33 -6.52 -9.41
CA SER A 65 -16.62 -5.88 -9.20
C SER A 65 -16.70 -5.22 -7.82
N LEU A 66 -17.81 -4.52 -7.58
CA LEU A 66 -18.13 -3.96 -6.28
C LEU A 66 -19.03 -4.91 -5.49
N SER A 67 -18.74 -5.04 -4.22
CA SER A 67 -19.64 -5.60 -3.21
C SER A 67 -19.90 -4.55 -2.13
N SER A 68 -20.89 -4.76 -1.28
CA SER A 68 -21.18 -3.87 -0.17
C SER A 68 -21.45 -4.62 1.12
N LYS A 69 -21.06 -4.02 2.25
CA LYS A 69 -21.28 -4.57 3.58
C LYS A 69 -21.65 -3.45 4.54
N ALA A 70 -22.67 -3.70 5.37
CA ALA A 70 -23.10 -2.76 6.40
C ALA A 70 -21.91 -2.37 7.31
N GLY A 71 -21.74 -1.09 7.57
CA GLY A 71 -20.63 -0.54 8.35
C GLY A 71 -19.29 -0.42 7.61
N LEU A 72 -19.11 -1.14 6.51
CA LEU A 72 -17.87 -1.07 5.69
C LEU A 72 -18.06 -0.19 4.44
N GLY A 73 -19.24 -0.20 3.83
CA GLY A 73 -19.52 0.46 2.55
C GLY A 73 -19.21 -0.44 1.35
N ASN A 74 -19.00 0.18 0.18
CA ASN A 74 -18.62 -0.54 -1.03
C ASN A 74 -17.13 -0.87 -1.04
N TYR A 75 -16.80 -2.05 -1.55
CA TYR A 75 -15.42 -2.53 -1.63
C TYR A 75 -15.22 -3.42 -2.86
N LEU A 76 -13.97 -3.54 -3.28
CA LEU A 76 -13.58 -4.35 -4.42
C LEU A 76 -13.59 -5.83 -4.09
N VAL A 77 -14.13 -6.63 -5.01
CA VAL A 77 -14.06 -8.10 -4.98
C VAL A 77 -13.57 -8.62 -6.32
N SER A 78 -12.83 -9.74 -6.27
CA SER A 78 -12.44 -10.50 -7.45
C SER A 78 -13.64 -11.26 -8.06
N ALA A 79 -13.45 -11.85 -9.24
CA ALA A 79 -14.49 -12.57 -9.97
C ALA A 79 -15.15 -13.71 -9.17
N ASP A 80 -14.46 -14.28 -8.20
CA ASP A 80 -14.95 -15.32 -7.29
C ASP A 80 -15.60 -14.74 -6.01
N GLY A 81 -15.75 -13.41 -5.93
CA GLY A 81 -16.42 -12.71 -4.84
C GLY A 81 -15.60 -12.52 -3.57
N ARG A 82 -14.29 -12.80 -3.60
CA ARG A 82 -13.40 -12.52 -2.46
C ARG A 82 -12.99 -11.07 -2.42
N ALA A 83 -12.94 -10.50 -1.21
CA ALA A 83 -12.49 -9.13 -0.99
C ALA A 83 -11.04 -8.92 -1.41
N LEU A 84 -10.74 -7.71 -1.89
CA LEU A 84 -9.39 -7.26 -2.24
C LEU A 84 -8.88 -6.28 -1.18
N TYR A 85 -7.60 -6.41 -0.87
CA TYR A 85 -6.93 -5.68 0.19
C TYR A 85 -5.72 -4.92 -0.31
N TYR A 86 -5.36 -3.83 0.38
CA TYR A 86 -4.05 -3.21 0.28
C TYR A 86 -3.29 -3.36 1.61
N PHE A 87 -1.96 -3.29 1.53
CA PHE A 87 -1.05 -3.40 2.67
C PHE A 87 -0.48 -2.03 3.03
N ALA A 88 -0.62 -1.61 4.29
CA ALA A 88 -0.17 -0.30 4.76
C ALA A 88 1.37 -0.08 4.66
N LEU A 89 2.15 -1.14 4.56
CA LEU A 89 3.61 -1.09 4.37
C LEU A 89 4.01 -0.96 2.89
N ASP A 90 3.09 -1.20 1.95
CA ASP A 90 3.36 -1.08 0.52
C ASP A 90 3.52 0.38 0.11
N VAL A 91 4.17 0.58 -1.04
CA VAL A 91 4.31 1.89 -1.67
C VAL A 91 3.53 1.88 -2.98
N PRO A 92 2.56 2.78 -3.16
CA PRO A 92 1.77 2.82 -4.39
C PRO A 92 2.58 3.35 -5.57
N ALA A 93 2.18 2.95 -6.78
CA ALA A 93 2.67 3.59 -8.01
C ALA A 93 2.10 5.01 -8.09
N ALA A 94 2.95 6.02 -8.12
CA ALA A 94 2.56 7.41 -8.34
C ALA A 94 3.76 8.23 -8.83
N GLY A 95 3.50 9.36 -9.50
CA GLY A 95 4.56 10.26 -9.96
C GLY A 95 5.60 9.62 -10.90
N GLY A 96 5.21 8.61 -11.68
CA GLY A 96 6.13 7.85 -12.55
C GLY A 96 6.93 6.76 -11.84
N GLN A 97 6.75 6.59 -10.54
CA GLN A 97 7.36 5.51 -9.75
C GLN A 97 6.48 4.24 -9.83
N SER A 98 7.13 3.08 -9.94
CA SER A 98 6.44 1.79 -9.87
C SER A 98 6.01 1.48 -8.44
N ALA A 99 4.93 0.71 -8.28
CA ALA A 99 4.54 0.20 -6.99
C ALA A 99 5.62 -0.71 -6.38
N VAL A 100 5.67 -0.75 -5.05
CA VAL A 100 6.52 -1.69 -4.29
C VAL A 100 5.64 -2.49 -3.35
N SER A 101 5.67 -3.81 -3.49
CA SER A 101 5.06 -4.73 -2.56
C SER A 101 6.06 -5.15 -1.50
N ASN A 102 5.73 -4.93 -0.24
CA ASN A 102 6.52 -5.32 0.92
C ASN A 102 6.06 -6.65 1.56
N CYS A 103 4.98 -7.24 1.06
CA CYS A 103 4.54 -8.58 1.44
C CYS A 103 5.40 -9.62 0.70
N THR A 104 6.34 -10.24 1.39
CA THR A 104 7.29 -11.21 0.85
C THR A 104 7.41 -12.44 1.76
N GLY A 105 7.97 -13.55 1.25
CA GLY A 105 8.24 -14.75 2.04
C GLY A 105 7.01 -15.30 2.75
N GLY A 106 7.04 -15.39 4.06
CA GLY A 106 5.96 -15.93 4.89
C GLY A 106 4.65 -15.12 4.87
N CYS A 107 4.68 -13.89 4.37
CA CYS A 107 3.48 -13.08 4.17
C CYS A 107 2.59 -13.64 3.04
N LEU A 108 3.19 -14.10 1.95
CA LEU A 108 2.46 -14.50 0.74
C LEU A 108 1.46 -15.66 0.92
N PRO A 109 1.70 -16.70 1.73
CA PRO A 109 0.70 -17.72 1.99
C PRO A 109 -0.55 -17.21 2.71
N ILE A 110 -0.42 -16.14 3.51
CA ILE A 110 -1.51 -15.50 4.26
C ILE A 110 -2.20 -14.44 3.38
N TRP A 111 -1.40 -13.70 2.61
CA TRP A 111 -1.83 -12.62 1.72
C TRP A 111 -1.40 -12.89 0.28
N PRO A 112 -2.09 -13.81 -0.42
CA PRO A 112 -1.78 -14.10 -1.82
C PRO A 112 -1.93 -12.87 -2.70
N VAL A 113 -1.00 -12.68 -3.63
CA VAL A 113 -1.06 -11.57 -4.59
C VAL A 113 -2.25 -11.71 -5.52
N PHE A 114 -2.96 -10.60 -5.74
CA PHE A 114 -4.00 -10.54 -6.76
C PHE A 114 -3.40 -10.08 -8.08
N HIS A 115 -3.67 -10.84 -9.14
CA HIS A 115 -3.26 -10.48 -10.50
C HIS A 115 -4.37 -10.83 -11.49
N ILE A 116 -4.71 -9.83 -12.31
CA ILE A 116 -5.58 -9.97 -13.49
C ILE A 116 -4.81 -9.37 -14.65
N GLY A 117 -4.71 -9.93 -15.78
CA GLY A 117 -4.09 -9.28 -16.94
C GLY A 117 -4.81 -7.97 -17.32
N THR A 118 -5.58 -7.97 -18.40
CA THR A 118 -6.40 -6.80 -18.75
C THR A 118 -7.59 -6.65 -17.80
N PRO A 119 -7.78 -5.49 -17.16
CA PRO A 119 -8.93 -5.26 -16.29
C PRO A 119 -10.25 -5.25 -17.06
N VAL A 120 -11.16 -6.15 -16.70
CA VAL A 120 -12.56 -6.13 -17.11
C VAL A 120 -13.37 -5.92 -15.84
N VAL A 121 -13.88 -4.71 -15.66
CA VAL A 121 -14.45 -4.27 -14.39
C VAL A 121 -15.94 -3.96 -14.50
N ASP A 122 -16.63 -3.96 -13.37
CA ASP A 122 -18.03 -3.57 -13.26
C ASP A 122 -18.25 -2.14 -13.74
N SER A 123 -19.44 -1.83 -14.22
CA SER A 123 -19.80 -0.50 -14.77
C SER A 123 -19.65 0.66 -13.77
N GLY A 124 -19.57 0.35 -12.46
CA GLY A 124 -19.29 1.33 -11.41
C GLY A 124 -17.80 1.66 -11.22
N LEU A 125 -16.90 0.91 -11.87
CA LEU A 125 -15.46 1.06 -11.73
C LEU A 125 -14.83 1.61 -13.01
N ASN A 126 -13.73 2.37 -12.85
CA ASN A 126 -12.96 2.84 -14.00
C ASN A 126 -11.79 1.88 -14.28
N PRO A 127 -11.70 1.24 -15.45
CA PRO A 127 -10.58 0.34 -15.77
C PRO A 127 -9.21 1.02 -15.66
N SER A 128 -9.12 2.35 -15.89
CA SER A 128 -7.86 3.09 -15.79
C SER A 128 -7.34 3.26 -14.35
N ASP A 129 -8.15 2.97 -13.34
CA ASP A 129 -7.72 2.93 -11.94
C ASP A 129 -6.90 1.68 -11.61
N PHE A 130 -6.94 0.67 -12.52
CA PHE A 130 -6.19 -0.57 -12.36
C PHE A 130 -4.91 -0.53 -13.18
N GLY A 131 -3.84 -1.04 -12.59
CA GLY A 131 -2.54 -1.17 -13.22
C GLY A 131 -1.90 -2.52 -12.89
N GLU A 132 -0.71 -2.72 -13.40
CA GLU A 132 0.12 -3.89 -13.17
C GLU A 132 1.58 -3.46 -12.94
N PHE A 133 2.28 -4.17 -12.07
CA PHE A 133 3.71 -4.05 -11.92
C PHE A 133 4.36 -5.41 -11.72
N THR A 134 5.68 -5.47 -11.94
CA THR A 134 6.48 -6.67 -11.65
C THR A 134 7.13 -6.51 -10.28
N ARG A 135 6.85 -7.46 -9.40
CA ARG A 135 7.39 -7.56 -8.05
C ARG A 135 8.89 -7.90 -8.08
N ALA A 136 9.59 -7.72 -6.96
CA ALA A 136 11.00 -8.09 -6.83
C ALA A 136 11.27 -9.60 -7.01
N ASP A 137 10.27 -10.45 -6.76
CA ASP A 137 10.34 -11.90 -7.00
C ASP A 137 10.04 -12.31 -8.45
N GLY A 138 9.79 -11.34 -9.34
CA GLY A 138 9.47 -11.55 -10.75
C GLY A 138 7.99 -11.83 -11.04
N ALA A 139 7.16 -12.03 -10.04
CA ALA A 139 5.72 -12.21 -10.23
C ALA A 139 5.05 -10.89 -10.61
N LYS A 140 3.97 -10.98 -11.40
CA LYS A 140 3.11 -9.84 -11.71
C LYS A 140 2.04 -9.67 -10.64
N GLN A 141 1.70 -8.42 -10.35
CA GLN A 141 0.66 -8.08 -9.38
C GLN A 141 -0.14 -6.89 -9.90
N SER A 142 -1.46 -6.94 -9.72
CA SER A 142 -2.35 -5.83 -10.07
C SER A 142 -2.34 -4.76 -8.98
N THR A 143 -2.63 -3.53 -9.42
CA THR A 143 -2.82 -2.39 -8.52
C THR A 143 -4.21 -1.78 -8.72
N PHE A 144 -4.73 -1.09 -7.70
CA PHE A 144 -5.84 -0.16 -7.80
C PHE A 144 -5.42 1.20 -7.29
N LYS A 145 -5.55 2.23 -8.12
CA LYS A 145 -5.04 3.59 -7.85
C LYS A 145 -3.57 3.60 -7.40
N GLY A 146 -2.79 2.70 -8.00
CA GLY A 146 -1.38 2.49 -7.70
C GLY A 146 -1.08 1.51 -6.56
N TRP A 147 -2.03 1.20 -5.70
CA TRP A 147 -1.81 0.31 -4.55
C TRP A 147 -1.82 -1.15 -4.94
N PRO A 148 -0.80 -1.97 -4.55
CA PRO A 148 -0.78 -3.41 -4.76
C PRO A 148 -1.98 -4.10 -4.13
N LEU A 149 -2.57 -5.06 -4.86
CA LEU A 149 -3.77 -5.78 -4.45
C LEU A 149 -3.48 -7.20 -4.01
N TYR A 150 -4.20 -7.64 -2.98
CA TYR A 150 -4.06 -8.96 -2.38
C TYR A 150 -5.41 -9.58 -2.06
N TRP A 151 -5.43 -10.90 -1.91
CA TRP A 151 -6.46 -11.61 -1.19
C TRP A 151 -6.02 -11.85 0.26
N PHE A 152 -6.97 -12.25 1.09
CA PHE A 152 -6.70 -12.78 2.42
C PHE A 152 -7.06 -14.28 2.46
N ALA A 153 -6.13 -15.13 2.91
CA ALA A 153 -6.34 -16.58 2.98
C ALA A 153 -7.42 -16.98 4.00
N GLY A 154 -7.69 -16.12 4.98
CA GLY A 154 -8.75 -16.31 5.97
C GLY A 154 -10.16 -15.98 5.48
N ASP A 155 -10.32 -15.43 4.26
CA ASP A 155 -11.62 -15.23 3.63
C ASP A 155 -12.02 -16.51 2.88
N SER A 156 -12.95 -17.25 3.45
CA SER A 156 -13.34 -18.58 2.99
C SER A 156 -14.58 -18.60 2.10
N LYS A 157 -15.35 -17.52 2.08
CA LYS A 157 -16.60 -17.41 1.29
C LYS A 157 -16.82 -15.95 0.83
N THR A 158 -17.68 -15.80 -0.17
CA THR A 158 -18.16 -14.51 -0.66
C THR A 158 -18.71 -13.65 0.48
N GLY A 159 -18.28 -12.38 0.54
CA GLY A 159 -18.68 -11.41 1.57
C GLY A 159 -17.83 -11.45 2.83
N ASP A 160 -16.89 -12.38 2.96
CA ASP A 160 -15.88 -12.32 4.00
C ASP A 160 -14.97 -11.10 3.80
N THR A 161 -14.65 -10.42 4.88
CA THR A 161 -13.72 -9.28 4.95
C THR A 161 -12.92 -9.38 6.25
N ASN A 162 -12.50 -10.61 6.60
CA ASN A 162 -11.86 -10.91 7.88
C ASN A 162 -10.45 -10.32 7.97
N GLY A 163 -9.87 -9.93 6.82
CA GLY A 163 -8.57 -9.28 6.74
C GLY A 163 -8.59 -7.76 6.97
N ASP A 164 -9.78 -7.16 7.13
CA ASP A 164 -9.88 -5.71 7.28
C ASP A 164 -9.43 -5.24 8.68
N ASN A 165 -8.52 -4.27 8.71
CA ASN A 165 -7.95 -3.69 9.93
C ASN A 165 -7.26 -4.72 10.85
N ILE A 166 -6.61 -5.72 10.28
CA ILE A 166 -5.79 -6.66 11.06
C ILE A 166 -4.30 -6.39 10.88
N GLY A 167 -3.54 -6.56 11.96
CA GLY A 167 -2.08 -6.48 11.96
C GLY A 167 -1.49 -7.88 11.81
N ASP A 168 -0.87 -8.18 10.66
CA ASP A 168 -0.23 -9.45 10.38
C ASP A 168 0.93 -9.28 9.37
N PRO A 169 2.12 -9.77 9.63
CA PRO A 169 2.53 -10.55 10.80
C PRO A 169 2.80 -9.73 12.09
N ARG A 170 2.77 -8.41 12.03
CA ARG A 170 2.99 -7.53 13.19
C ARG A 170 1.78 -6.64 13.43
N PRO A 171 1.49 -6.22 14.68
CA PRO A 171 0.36 -5.35 14.99
C PRO A 171 0.31 -4.03 14.22
N THR A 172 1.46 -3.58 13.69
CA THR A 172 1.61 -2.37 12.87
C THR A 172 1.57 -2.65 11.36
N ASP A 173 1.55 -3.91 10.96
CA ASP A 173 1.48 -4.32 9.55
C ASP A 173 0.01 -4.42 9.15
N LEU A 174 -0.66 -3.28 9.00
CA LEU A 174 -2.10 -3.21 8.83
C LEU A 174 -2.53 -3.50 7.38
N TRP A 175 -3.63 -4.21 7.27
CA TRP A 175 -4.30 -4.56 6.04
C TRP A 175 -5.70 -3.97 6.00
N PHE A 176 -6.10 -3.45 4.86
CA PHE A 176 -7.41 -2.84 4.71
C PHE A 176 -8.07 -3.28 3.40
N VAL A 177 -9.37 -3.52 3.47
CA VAL A 177 -10.21 -3.73 2.28
C VAL A 177 -10.08 -2.53 1.35
N VAL A 178 -10.01 -2.74 0.04
CA VAL A 178 -9.99 -1.66 -0.93
C VAL A 178 -11.41 -1.18 -1.19
N LYS A 179 -11.73 0.04 -0.78
CA LYS A 179 -13.05 0.67 -0.93
C LYS A 179 -13.19 1.45 -2.24
N ASP A 180 -14.45 1.64 -2.65
CA ASP A 180 -14.83 2.59 -3.69
C ASP A 180 -16.09 3.36 -3.24
N PRO A 181 -16.08 4.71 -3.15
CA PRO A 181 -14.95 5.60 -3.48
C PRO A 181 -13.72 5.32 -2.60
N PHE A 182 -12.53 5.46 -3.22
CA PHE A 182 -11.26 5.20 -2.55
C PHE A 182 -11.05 6.16 -1.37
N TYR A 183 -10.09 5.87 -0.56
CA TYR A 183 -9.81 6.61 0.66
C TYR A 183 -9.38 8.05 0.41
N SER A 184 -9.83 8.98 1.26
CA SER A 184 -9.34 10.36 1.30
C SER A 184 -8.10 10.52 2.19
N LEU A 185 -7.94 9.63 3.14
CA LEU A 185 -6.75 9.41 3.96
C LEU A 185 -6.45 7.93 4.04
N LEU A 186 -5.20 7.58 4.20
CA LEU A 186 -4.71 6.22 4.41
C LEU A 186 -3.92 6.14 5.71
N ILE A 187 -3.89 4.95 6.30
CA ILE A 187 -2.91 4.60 7.32
C ILE A 187 -1.75 3.92 6.61
N GLN A 188 -0.55 4.39 6.86
CA GLN A 188 0.69 3.76 6.40
C GLN A 188 1.63 3.45 7.56
N THR A 189 2.53 2.53 7.31
CA THR A 189 3.66 2.18 8.17
C THR A 189 4.93 2.10 7.35
N LYS A 190 6.08 2.08 7.99
CA LYS A 190 7.37 1.96 7.32
C LYS A 190 8.34 1.12 8.14
N ASN A 191 9.04 0.20 7.48
CA ASN A 191 10.17 -0.50 8.11
C ASN A 191 11.26 0.50 8.51
N ASN A 192 11.67 0.46 9.77
CA ASN A 192 12.67 1.37 10.33
C ASN A 192 12.28 2.87 10.25
N GLY A 193 10.97 3.16 10.27
CA GLY A 193 10.40 4.50 10.24
C GLY A 193 9.32 4.68 11.31
N PRO A 194 8.39 5.64 11.14
CA PRO A 194 7.25 5.81 12.02
C PRO A 194 6.39 4.55 12.03
N SER A 195 5.93 4.14 13.23
CA SER A 195 5.13 2.91 13.38
C SER A 195 3.85 2.97 12.57
N LEU A 196 3.10 4.07 12.69
CA LEU A 196 1.91 4.38 11.88
C LEU A 196 1.86 5.87 11.62
N TYR A 197 1.45 6.26 10.42
CA TYR A 197 1.25 7.66 10.05
C TYR A 197 0.10 7.77 9.03
N LEU A 198 -0.48 8.96 8.93
CA LEU A 198 -1.46 9.27 7.91
C LEU A 198 -0.77 9.64 6.60
N ALA A 199 -1.36 9.22 5.51
CA ALA A 199 -0.93 9.55 4.16
C ALA A 199 -2.11 9.96 3.28
N ASP A 200 -1.83 10.65 2.18
CA ASP A 200 -2.81 10.87 1.13
C ASP A 200 -3.01 9.61 0.26
N PRO A 201 -4.01 9.59 -0.62
CA PRO A 201 -4.25 8.44 -1.51
C PRO A 201 -3.08 8.06 -2.42
N ALA A 202 -2.17 8.99 -2.71
CA ALA A 202 -0.96 8.74 -3.50
C ALA A 202 0.22 8.25 -2.66
N GLY A 203 0.03 7.99 -1.37
CA GLY A 203 1.07 7.48 -0.46
C GLY A 203 2.07 8.53 0.00
N ARG A 204 1.73 9.83 -0.07
CA ARG A 204 2.55 10.90 0.48
C ARG A 204 2.25 11.06 1.96
N ALA A 205 3.29 11.07 2.79
CA ALA A 205 3.15 11.25 4.24
C ALA A 205 2.52 12.61 4.60
N LEU A 206 1.73 12.61 5.66
CA LEU A 206 1.13 13.82 6.22
C LEU A 206 1.75 14.14 7.58
N TYR A 207 1.82 15.42 7.84
CA TYR A 207 2.47 15.99 9.01
C TYR A 207 1.55 16.96 9.72
N VAL A 208 1.83 17.19 11.00
CA VAL A 208 1.21 18.20 11.86
C VAL A 208 2.28 19.13 12.40
N PHE A 209 1.90 20.36 12.73
CA PHE A 209 2.79 21.33 13.32
C PHE A 209 2.35 21.61 14.77
N PRO A 210 3.13 21.22 15.79
CA PRO A 210 2.75 21.41 17.20
C PRO A 210 2.54 22.87 17.62
N ALA A 211 3.06 23.83 16.83
CA ALA A 211 2.80 25.25 17.07
C ALA A 211 1.42 25.72 16.57
N ASP A 212 0.70 24.89 15.81
CA ASP A 212 -0.68 25.17 15.41
C ASP A 212 -1.61 25.12 16.63
N THR A 213 -2.69 25.90 16.59
CA THR A 213 -3.76 25.77 17.57
C THR A 213 -4.74 24.70 17.08
N ALA A 214 -4.86 23.61 17.81
CA ALA A 214 -5.79 22.55 17.48
C ALA A 214 -7.24 23.05 17.53
N GLY A 215 -8.05 22.59 16.56
CA GLY A 215 -9.48 22.81 16.55
C GLY A 215 -10.19 21.98 17.63
N THR A 216 -11.38 22.42 17.98
CA THR A 216 -12.29 21.73 18.91
C THR A 216 -13.65 21.50 18.24
N ALA A 217 -14.59 20.89 18.97
CA ALA A 217 -15.97 20.76 18.49
C ALA A 217 -16.65 22.11 18.17
N THR A 218 -16.16 23.22 18.74
CA THR A 218 -16.77 24.56 18.62
C THR A 218 -15.85 25.60 17.99
N SER A 219 -14.59 25.29 17.71
CA SER A 219 -13.62 26.20 17.10
C SER A 219 -12.84 25.52 15.98
N ALA A 220 -12.67 26.24 14.87
CA ALA A 220 -11.78 25.79 13.81
C ALA A 220 -10.32 25.81 14.29
N PRO A 221 -9.46 24.94 13.75
CA PRO A 221 -8.03 25.01 14.01
C PRO A 221 -7.42 26.28 13.42
N VAL A 222 -6.27 26.70 13.99
CA VAL A 222 -5.51 27.84 13.48
C VAL A 222 -4.10 27.39 13.13
N SER A 223 -3.72 27.56 11.87
CA SER A 223 -2.38 27.24 11.38
C SER A 223 -1.39 28.37 11.76
N ALA A 224 -0.25 28.00 12.33
CA ALA A 224 0.88 28.90 12.58
C ALA A 224 1.81 29.00 11.35
N CYS A 225 1.75 28.05 10.40
CA CYS A 225 2.48 28.11 9.14
C CYS A 225 1.76 29.04 8.15
N THR A 226 2.03 30.35 8.20
CA THR A 226 1.32 31.37 7.43
C THR A 226 2.18 32.15 6.45
N ASP A 227 3.50 32.15 6.64
CA ASP A 227 4.41 32.85 5.73
C ASP A 227 4.70 32.02 4.46
N PRO A 228 5.05 32.68 3.33
CA PRO A 228 5.28 31.99 2.07
C PRO A 228 6.41 30.96 2.12
N GLY A 229 7.43 31.16 2.94
CA GLY A 229 8.54 30.22 3.09
C GLY A 229 8.09 28.93 3.77
N CYS A 230 7.31 29.06 4.86
CA CYS A 230 6.70 27.91 5.52
C CYS A 230 5.79 27.14 4.56
N LEU A 231 4.88 27.82 3.86
CA LEU A 231 3.96 27.18 2.94
C LEU A 231 4.64 26.53 1.73
N ALA A 232 5.79 27.04 1.31
CA ALA A 232 6.59 26.43 0.26
C ALA A 232 7.26 25.12 0.72
N ALA A 233 7.73 25.08 1.97
CA ALA A 233 8.32 23.87 2.56
C ALA A 233 7.24 22.88 3.04
N TRP A 234 6.12 23.37 3.54
CA TRP A 234 5.02 22.62 4.14
C TRP A 234 3.68 22.94 3.47
N PRO A 235 3.45 22.47 2.24
CA PRO A 235 2.19 22.68 1.55
C PRO A 235 1.02 22.09 2.32
N VAL A 236 -0.11 22.82 2.34
CA VAL A 236 -1.31 22.36 3.04
C VAL A 236 -1.92 21.13 2.37
N PHE A 237 -2.44 20.20 3.16
CA PHE A 237 -3.24 19.10 2.67
C PHE A 237 -4.72 19.45 2.72
N ALA A 238 -5.43 19.24 1.61
CA ALA A 238 -6.88 19.29 1.54
C ALA A 238 -7.40 17.94 1.04
N ALA A 239 -8.09 17.23 1.91
CA ALA A 239 -8.69 15.94 1.57
C ALA A 239 -9.76 16.11 0.49
N GLY A 240 -9.74 15.23 -0.51
CA GLY A 240 -10.84 15.05 -1.45
C GLY A 240 -12.03 14.34 -0.81
N SER A 241 -13.09 14.17 -1.60
CA SER A 241 -14.18 13.27 -1.23
C SER A 241 -13.70 11.83 -1.28
N GLY A 242 -13.94 11.06 -0.23
CA GLY A 242 -13.55 9.66 -0.15
C GLY A 242 -13.96 9.05 1.18
N THR A 243 -13.63 7.80 1.34
CA THR A 243 -13.87 7.06 2.59
C THR A 243 -12.63 7.12 3.50
N LEU A 244 -12.71 6.53 4.68
CA LEU A 244 -11.57 6.31 5.57
C LEU A 244 -11.37 4.81 5.80
N PRO A 245 -10.12 4.38 6.08
CA PRO A 245 -9.84 3.03 6.53
C PRO A 245 -10.61 2.70 7.81
N THR A 246 -10.95 1.43 7.97
CA THR A 246 -11.51 0.92 9.22
C THR A 246 -10.53 1.21 10.37
N GLY A 247 -11.05 1.73 11.47
CA GLY A 247 -10.24 2.15 12.61
C GLY A 247 -9.94 3.65 12.67
N LEU A 248 -10.15 4.41 11.58
CA LEU A 248 -10.17 5.87 11.64
C LEU A 248 -11.59 6.40 11.87
N ASP A 249 -11.73 7.27 12.86
CA ASP A 249 -12.98 7.98 13.13
C ASP A 249 -13.18 9.11 12.11
N SER A 250 -14.19 8.98 11.28
CA SER A 250 -14.49 9.97 10.24
C SER A 250 -14.87 11.36 10.80
N SER A 251 -15.37 11.43 12.03
CA SER A 251 -15.68 12.71 12.69
C SER A 251 -14.42 13.52 13.01
N LYS A 252 -13.25 12.88 13.06
CA LYS A 252 -11.96 13.53 13.29
C LYS A 252 -11.36 14.17 12.05
N LEU A 253 -11.78 13.79 10.84
CA LEU A 253 -11.35 14.44 9.61
C LEU A 253 -12.28 15.62 9.31
N THR A 254 -11.76 16.82 9.45
CA THR A 254 -12.48 18.08 9.23
C THR A 254 -11.80 18.92 8.15
N SER A 255 -12.49 19.94 7.67
CA SER A 255 -11.94 20.90 6.71
C SER A 255 -12.25 22.32 7.19
N PHE A 256 -11.30 23.22 7.05
CA PHE A 256 -11.47 24.62 7.38
C PHE A 256 -10.87 25.51 6.30
N THR A 257 -11.30 26.79 6.28
CA THR A 257 -10.71 27.81 5.41
C THR A 257 -9.76 28.67 6.22
N ARG A 258 -8.52 28.75 5.78
CA ARG A 258 -7.46 29.56 6.37
C ARG A 258 -7.71 31.07 6.09
N PRO A 259 -7.06 31.98 6.84
CA PRO A 259 -7.14 33.42 6.56
C PRO A 259 -6.65 33.83 5.17
N ASP A 260 -5.73 33.04 4.56
CA ASP A 260 -5.22 33.23 3.20
C ASP A 260 -6.19 32.72 2.11
N GLY A 261 -7.36 32.18 2.50
CA GLY A 261 -8.39 31.65 1.60
C GLY A 261 -8.16 30.19 1.17
N LEU A 262 -7.04 29.57 1.51
CA LEU A 262 -6.79 28.16 1.19
C LEU A 262 -7.67 27.26 2.07
N LYS A 263 -8.18 26.18 1.48
CA LYS A 263 -8.80 25.10 2.23
C LYS A 263 -7.73 24.14 2.74
N GLN A 264 -7.85 23.77 4.00
CA GLN A 264 -6.96 22.81 4.64
C GLN A 264 -7.77 21.80 5.44
N SER A 265 -7.34 20.53 5.43
CA SER A 265 -7.92 19.49 6.28
C SER A 265 -7.18 19.44 7.61
N ALA A 266 -7.92 19.03 8.64
CA ALA A 266 -7.38 18.71 9.94
C ALA A 266 -7.84 17.31 10.35
N PHE A 267 -7.00 16.59 11.07
CA PHE A 267 -7.34 15.32 11.70
C PHE A 267 -7.17 15.46 13.22
N ASP A 268 -8.20 15.08 13.95
CA ASP A 268 -8.28 15.23 15.41
C ASP A 268 -7.98 16.68 15.88
N GLY A 269 -8.47 17.66 15.10
CA GLY A 269 -8.27 19.08 15.33
C GLY A 269 -6.93 19.64 14.78
N HIS A 270 -5.96 18.83 14.41
CA HIS A 270 -4.63 19.26 13.97
C HIS A 270 -4.59 19.48 12.45
N PRO A 271 -4.21 20.68 11.96
CA PRO A 271 -4.00 20.94 10.52
C PRO A 271 -3.00 19.97 9.90
N LEU A 272 -3.29 19.51 8.69
CA LEU A 272 -2.47 18.53 7.98
C LEU A 272 -1.66 19.19 6.86
N TYR A 273 -0.40 18.78 6.73
CA TYR A 273 0.56 19.29 5.77
C TYR A 273 1.27 18.18 5.03
N PHE A 274 1.77 18.51 3.85
CA PHE A 274 2.83 17.75 3.19
C PHE A 274 4.20 18.33 3.55
N PHE A 275 5.25 17.58 3.26
CA PHE A 275 6.62 18.10 3.23
C PHE A 275 7.10 18.15 1.79
N ALA A 276 7.57 19.31 1.32
CA ALA A 276 8.02 19.50 -0.05
C ALA A 276 9.26 18.63 -0.40
N GLY A 277 10.03 18.23 0.61
CA GLY A 277 11.16 17.31 0.45
C GLY A 277 10.77 15.86 0.22
N ASP A 278 9.52 15.46 0.49
CA ASP A 278 8.99 14.13 0.19
C ASP A 278 8.55 14.05 -1.28
N THR A 279 9.50 13.79 -2.17
CA THR A 279 9.30 13.83 -3.62
C THR A 279 8.77 12.53 -4.23
N SER A 280 8.59 11.49 -3.42
CA SER A 280 8.08 10.18 -3.86
C SER A 280 7.12 9.56 -2.84
N PRO A 281 6.18 8.69 -3.28
CA PRO A 281 5.35 7.93 -2.37
C PRO A 281 6.19 7.17 -1.32
N GLY A 282 5.71 7.10 -0.09
CA GLY A 282 6.40 6.45 1.02
C GLY A 282 7.64 7.18 1.54
N ALA A 283 8.01 8.35 0.97
CA ALA A 283 8.99 9.22 1.60
C ALA A 283 8.47 9.78 2.91
N THR A 284 9.34 9.86 3.91
CA THR A 284 9.01 10.29 5.29
C THR A 284 10.14 11.11 5.87
N THR A 285 10.66 12.07 5.10
CA THR A 285 11.87 12.84 5.47
C THR A 285 11.56 14.10 6.25
N GLY A 286 10.27 14.48 6.36
CA GLY A 286 9.83 15.70 7.07
C GLY A 286 9.72 15.55 8.58
N GLY A 287 9.73 14.33 9.14
CA GLY A 287 9.58 14.12 10.57
C GLY A 287 10.72 14.75 11.39
N GLY A 288 10.38 15.69 12.27
CA GLY A 288 11.33 16.47 13.06
C GLY A 288 11.96 17.67 12.35
N VAL A 289 11.67 17.89 11.05
CA VAL A 289 12.15 19.07 10.31
C VAL A 289 11.29 20.28 10.71
N ASP A 290 11.93 21.40 11.06
CA ASP A 290 11.28 22.65 11.46
C ASP A 290 10.23 22.48 12.58
N GLY A 291 10.33 21.41 13.35
CA GLY A 291 9.39 21.07 14.44
C GLY A 291 8.11 20.38 13.98
N PHE A 292 7.96 20.02 12.71
CA PHE A 292 6.84 19.21 12.24
C PHE A 292 6.99 17.74 12.62
N GLU A 293 5.88 17.10 12.90
CA GLU A 293 5.80 15.70 13.31
C GLU A 293 4.87 14.92 12.39
N PHE A 294 4.99 13.59 12.38
CA PHE A 294 4.07 12.75 11.59
C PHE A 294 2.64 12.87 12.13
N ALA A 295 1.69 13.06 11.23
CA ALA A 295 0.28 12.92 11.58
C ALA A 295 0.01 11.45 11.95
N SER A 296 -0.40 11.19 13.20
CA SER A 296 -0.69 9.86 13.72
C SER A 296 -2.17 9.50 13.55
N PRO A 297 -2.52 8.23 13.23
CA PRO A 297 -3.91 7.76 13.27
C PRO A 297 -4.49 7.64 14.69
N SER A 298 -3.67 7.43 15.70
CA SER A 298 -4.03 7.56 17.11
C SER A 298 -3.74 8.99 17.54
N ALA A 299 -4.75 9.67 18.09
CA ALA A 299 -4.68 11.07 18.53
C ALA A 299 -3.34 11.45 19.15
N LEU A 300 -2.89 12.64 18.83
CA LEU A 300 -1.75 13.32 19.46
C LEU A 300 -2.07 13.63 20.93
#